data_986e2daa82df3d9b6880504ff616cb3a
#
_entry.id   986e2daa82df3d9b6880504ff616cb3a
#
_cell.length_a   1.000
_cell.length_b   1.000
_cell.length_c   1.000
_cell.angle_alpha   90.00
_cell.angle_beta   90.00
_cell.angle_gamma   90.00
#
_symmetry.space_group_name_H-M   'P 1'
#
loop_
_entity.id
_entity.type
_entity.pdbx_description
1 polymer ?
#
loop_
_entity_poly.entity_id
_entity_poly.type
_entity_poly.pdbx_seq_one_letter_code
_entity_poly.pdbx_strand_id
1 'polypeptide(L)'
;MSTVQGRLRIAVQKSGRLADRSLDLVRDAGLRVVKGANDLLYKVENYPIDLLRVRDDDIPTFVADGVCDLGIVGENVLEEARNGGPLAEVVMPLGFGRCTLKIAIPPTLAYDGPASLDGLRIATSYPRILRRYLDAQGVSA
;
A
#
# COMPACT_ATOMS: atom_id res chain seq x y z
N MET A 1 2.19 0.01 23.08
CA MET A 1 1.51 1.29 23.13
C MET A 1 0.03 1.14 22.93
N SER A 2 -0.68 1.77 23.76
CA SER A 2 -2.09 1.51 24.04
C SER A 2 -3.00 1.63 22.83
N THR A 3 -3.52 0.53 22.40
CA THR A 3 -4.86 0.50 21.84
C THR A 3 -5.78 1.23 22.81
N VAL A 4 -6.25 2.39 22.43
CA VAL A 4 -7.27 3.08 23.21
C VAL A 4 -8.45 2.11 23.37
N GLN A 5 -8.60 1.57 24.57
CA GLN A 5 -9.70 0.71 24.99
C GLN A 5 -9.83 -0.68 24.32
N GLY A 6 -8.73 -1.41 24.07
CA GLY A 6 -8.83 -2.82 23.69
C GLY A 6 -9.53 -3.12 22.35
N ARG A 7 -9.60 -2.16 21.43
CA ARG A 7 -10.11 -2.35 20.07
C ARG A 7 -8.96 -2.44 19.08
N LEU A 8 -8.99 -3.45 18.23
CA LEU A 8 -8.03 -3.62 17.14
C LEU A 8 -8.29 -2.59 16.04
N ARG A 9 -7.26 -1.91 15.57
CA ARG A 9 -7.34 -0.96 14.46
C ARG A 9 -6.71 -1.53 13.21
N ILE A 10 -7.47 -1.56 12.12
CA ILE A 10 -7.03 -2.03 10.81
C ILE A 10 -7.08 -0.86 9.83
N ALA A 11 -5.94 -0.51 9.26
CA ALA A 11 -5.88 0.49 8.19
C ALA A 11 -6.23 -0.15 6.84
N VAL A 12 -7.14 0.47 6.11
CA VAL A 12 -7.54 0.06 4.77
C VAL A 12 -7.52 1.25 3.82
N GLN A 13 -7.32 1.00 2.54
CA GLN A 13 -7.34 2.06 1.53
C GLN A 13 -8.72 2.72 1.45
N LYS A 14 -8.76 4.06 1.50
CA LYS A 14 -10.01 4.83 1.44
C LYS A 14 -10.65 4.78 0.05
N SER A 15 -9.85 4.86 -0.98
CA SER A 15 -10.26 4.86 -2.39
C SER A 15 -9.19 4.20 -3.25
N GLY A 16 -9.56 3.77 -4.44
CA GLY A 16 -8.66 3.11 -5.36
C GLY A 16 -8.89 1.60 -5.45
N ARG A 17 -8.01 0.91 -6.13
CA ARG A 17 -8.21 -0.50 -6.54
C ARG A 17 -8.39 -1.50 -5.41
N LEU A 18 -7.79 -1.24 -4.25
CA LEU A 18 -7.86 -2.16 -3.10
C LEU A 18 -8.96 -1.82 -2.10
N ALA A 19 -9.62 -0.65 -2.23
CA ALA A 19 -10.57 -0.17 -1.23
C ALA A 19 -11.75 -1.13 -1.04
N ASP A 20 -12.45 -1.45 -2.12
CA ASP A 20 -13.63 -2.33 -2.05
C ASP A 20 -13.24 -3.77 -1.69
N ARG A 21 -12.18 -4.29 -2.30
CA ARG A 21 -11.70 -5.65 -2.01
C ARG A 21 -11.24 -5.83 -0.56
N SER A 22 -10.65 -4.81 0.03
CA SER A 22 -10.27 -4.83 1.45
C SER A 22 -11.50 -4.87 2.36
N LEU A 23 -12.54 -4.09 2.05
CA LEU A 23 -13.80 -4.14 2.79
C LEU A 23 -14.53 -5.46 2.59
N ASP A 24 -14.52 -6.02 1.39
CA ASP A 24 -15.13 -7.32 1.10
C ASP A 24 -14.41 -8.43 1.88
N LEU A 25 -13.08 -8.43 1.93
CA LEU A 25 -12.31 -9.38 2.74
C LEU A 25 -12.72 -9.33 4.22
N VAL A 26 -12.86 -8.13 4.77
CA VAL A 26 -13.27 -7.93 6.17
C VAL A 26 -14.69 -8.47 6.40
N ARG A 27 -15.61 -8.24 5.46
CA ARG A 27 -16.99 -8.77 5.52
C ARG A 27 -17.03 -10.30 5.37
N ASP A 28 -16.26 -10.84 4.44
CA ASP A 28 -16.15 -12.29 4.21
C ASP A 28 -15.57 -13.04 5.42
N ALA A 29 -14.74 -12.35 6.21
CA ALA A 29 -14.30 -12.84 7.51
C ALA A 29 -15.39 -12.83 8.60
N GLY A 30 -16.62 -12.47 8.28
CA GLY A 30 -17.75 -12.44 9.20
C GLY A 30 -17.85 -11.17 10.05
N LEU A 31 -17.14 -10.11 9.68
CA LEU A 31 -17.15 -8.84 10.41
C LEU A 31 -18.25 -7.92 9.86
N ARG A 32 -19.15 -7.48 10.74
CA ARG A 32 -20.24 -6.56 10.39
C ARG A 32 -19.74 -5.12 10.43
N VAL A 33 -19.38 -4.61 9.26
CA VAL A 33 -18.84 -3.25 9.09
C VAL A 33 -19.99 -2.25 9.00
N VAL A 34 -19.95 -1.23 9.84
CA VAL A 34 -20.90 -0.11 9.83
C VAL A 34 -20.13 1.18 9.61
N LYS A 35 -20.65 2.02 8.71
CA LYS A 35 -20.11 3.35 8.45
C LYS A 35 -20.18 4.19 9.74
N GLY A 36 -19.06 4.79 10.12
CA GLY A 36 -19.00 5.71 11.25
C GLY A 36 -19.57 7.10 10.92
N ALA A 37 -19.40 8.02 11.87
CA ALA A 37 -19.87 9.40 11.72
C ALA A 37 -19.18 10.16 10.57
N ASN A 38 -18.03 9.69 10.12
CA ASN A 38 -17.28 10.24 8.98
C ASN A 38 -16.76 9.10 8.09
N ASP A 39 -16.26 9.46 6.91
CA ASP A 39 -15.75 8.49 5.92
C ASP A 39 -14.36 7.91 6.27
N LEU A 40 -13.75 8.34 7.36
CA LEU A 40 -12.41 7.90 7.75
C LEU A 40 -12.42 6.73 8.72
N LEU A 41 -13.47 6.60 9.52
CA LEU A 41 -13.58 5.56 10.55
C LEU A 41 -14.85 4.75 10.38
N TYR A 42 -14.71 3.47 10.15
CA TYR A 42 -15.80 2.51 10.17
C TYR A 42 -15.65 1.61 11.40
N LYS A 43 -16.76 1.20 11.98
CA LYS A 43 -16.80 0.30 13.14
C LYS A 43 -17.23 -1.09 12.73
N VAL A 44 -16.71 -2.08 13.45
CA VAL A 44 -17.24 -3.43 13.41
C VAL A 44 -18.14 -3.63 14.63
N GLU A 45 -19.39 -4.06 14.40
CA GLU A 45 -20.39 -4.18 15.49
C GLU A 45 -20.21 -5.44 16.32
N ASN A 46 -19.83 -6.55 15.67
CA ASN A 46 -19.77 -7.87 16.33
C ASN A 46 -18.40 -8.22 16.90
N TYR A 47 -17.40 -7.37 16.73
CA TYR A 47 -16.06 -7.51 17.31
C TYR A 47 -15.47 -6.16 17.69
N PRO A 48 -14.55 -6.08 18.64
CA PRO A 48 -13.89 -4.85 19.04
C PRO A 48 -12.84 -4.42 18.01
N ILE A 49 -13.27 -4.10 16.80
CA ILE A 49 -12.43 -3.72 15.67
C ILE A 49 -12.91 -2.39 15.09
N ASP A 50 -11.96 -1.53 14.76
CA ASP A 50 -12.18 -0.29 14.02
C ASP A 50 -11.39 -0.35 12.72
N LEU A 51 -12.00 0.12 11.62
CA LEU A 51 -11.33 0.24 10.33
C LEU A 51 -11.02 1.72 10.07
N LEU A 52 -9.74 2.05 9.93
CA LEU A 52 -9.28 3.36 9.47
C LEU A 52 -9.16 3.35 7.95
N ARG A 53 -9.89 4.25 7.30
CA ARG A 53 -9.85 4.44 5.84
C ARG A 53 -8.91 5.60 5.52
N VAL A 54 -7.73 5.27 5.03
CA VAL A 54 -6.65 6.23 4.80
C VAL A 54 -6.07 6.08 3.38
N ARG A 55 -5.12 6.91 3.03
CA ARG A 55 -4.38 6.77 1.77
C ARG A 55 -3.49 5.54 1.86
N ASP A 56 -3.31 4.85 0.74
CA ASP A 56 -2.49 3.63 0.68
C ASP A 56 -1.04 3.88 1.10
N ASP A 57 -0.45 5.00 0.68
CA ASP A 57 0.93 5.39 1.03
C ASP A 57 1.12 5.62 2.54
N ASP A 58 0.07 5.97 3.27
CA ASP A 58 0.13 6.23 4.70
C ASP A 58 0.02 4.94 5.54
N ILE A 59 -0.55 3.87 4.98
CA ILE A 59 -0.83 2.62 5.72
C ILE A 59 0.44 2.03 6.35
N PRO A 60 1.56 1.85 5.63
CA PRO A 60 2.76 1.28 6.23
C PRO A 60 3.28 2.08 7.42
N THR A 61 3.28 3.41 7.32
CA THR A 61 3.73 4.30 8.39
C THR A 61 2.79 4.25 9.58
N PHE A 62 1.47 4.22 9.37
CA PHE A 62 0.50 4.14 10.46
C PHE A 62 0.62 2.83 11.26
N VAL A 63 0.98 1.73 10.61
CA VAL A 63 1.26 0.47 11.30
C VAL A 63 2.60 0.56 12.05
N ALA A 64 3.64 1.07 11.42
CA ALA A 64 4.96 1.21 12.05
C ALA A 64 4.94 2.13 13.28
N ASP A 65 4.16 3.21 13.23
CA ASP A 65 4.04 4.17 14.33
C ASP A 65 3.02 3.74 15.40
N GLY A 66 2.36 2.59 15.23
CA GLY A 66 1.37 2.07 16.17
C GLY A 66 0.04 2.82 16.18
N VAL A 67 -0.24 3.62 15.16
CA VAL A 67 -1.56 4.25 14.95
C VAL A 67 -2.60 3.19 14.62
N CYS A 68 -2.20 2.19 13.83
CA CYS A 68 -2.96 0.99 13.53
C CYS A 68 -2.16 -0.26 13.92
N ASP A 69 -2.86 -1.32 14.28
CA ASP A 69 -2.27 -2.62 14.63
C ASP A 69 -1.98 -3.45 13.38
N LEU A 70 -2.84 -3.34 12.37
CA LEU A 70 -2.75 -4.04 11.08
C LEU A 70 -3.04 -3.07 9.93
N GLY A 71 -2.57 -3.43 8.74
CA GLY A 71 -2.88 -2.72 7.50
C GLY A 71 -3.09 -3.69 6.34
N ILE A 72 -4.03 -3.36 5.46
CA ILE A 72 -4.21 -4.01 4.17
C ILE A 72 -3.66 -3.06 3.12
N VAL A 73 -2.58 -3.45 2.45
CA VAL A 73 -1.81 -2.56 1.58
C VAL A 73 -1.24 -3.34 0.39
N GLY A 74 -0.99 -2.65 -0.70
CA GLY A 74 -0.28 -3.22 -1.84
C GLY A 74 1.18 -3.52 -1.50
N GLU A 75 1.68 -4.65 -1.97
CA GLU A 75 3.08 -5.05 -1.76
C GLU A 75 4.07 -3.99 -2.29
N ASN A 76 3.76 -3.38 -3.44
CA ASN A 76 4.54 -2.29 -4.01
C ASN A 76 4.61 -1.05 -3.12
N VAL A 77 3.52 -0.71 -2.45
CA VAL A 77 3.47 0.42 -1.50
C VAL A 77 4.32 0.12 -0.27
N LEU A 78 4.21 -1.10 0.27
CA LEU A 78 5.02 -1.54 1.41
C LEU A 78 6.51 -1.56 1.06
N GLU A 79 6.89 -2.08 -0.10
CA GLU A 79 8.28 -2.13 -0.56
C GLU A 79 8.87 -0.72 -0.78
N GLU A 80 8.09 0.20 -1.32
CA GLU A 80 8.52 1.60 -1.46
C GLU A 80 8.75 2.26 -0.10
N ALA A 81 7.88 1.98 0.87
CA ALA A 81 7.97 2.56 2.21
C ALA A 81 9.14 2.01 3.05
N ARG A 82 9.54 0.75 2.85
CA ARG A 82 10.57 0.08 3.65
C ARG A 82 11.94 0.72 3.61
N ASN A 83 12.29 1.41 2.55
CA ASN A 83 13.59 2.08 2.40
C ASN A 83 14.81 1.22 2.80
N GLY A 84 14.79 -0.07 2.43
CA GLY A 84 15.87 -1.01 2.71
C GLY A 84 15.88 -1.60 4.12
N GLY A 85 14.88 -1.34 4.96
CA GLY A 85 14.75 -1.89 6.31
C GLY A 85 13.36 -2.47 6.60
N PRO A 86 13.22 -3.24 7.69
CA PRO A 86 11.92 -3.73 8.13
C PRO A 86 11.08 -2.55 8.66
N LEU A 87 9.89 -2.36 8.12
CA LEU A 87 8.94 -1.34 8.57
C LEU A 87 7.74 -1.97 9.28
N ALA A 88 7.25 -3.08 8.74
CA ALA A 88 6.16 -3.87 9.28
C ALA A 88 6.34 -5.33 8.85
N GLU A 89 5.79 -6.24 9.62
CA GLU A 89 5.77 -7.67 9.30
C GLU A 89 4.64 -7.99 8.32
N VAL A 90 4.92 -8.80 7.31
CA VAL A 90 3.90 -9.34 6.42
C VAL A 90 3.29 -10.57 7.05
N VAL A 91 2.06 -10.46 7.53
CA VAL A 91 1.35 -11.57 8.21
C VAL A 91 0.91 -12.60 7.19
N MET A 92 0.31 -12.17 6.07
CA MET A 92 -0.15 -13.07 5.01
C MET A 92 -0.38 -12.33 3.68
N PRO A 93 -0.13 -12.98 2.55
CA PRO A 93 -0.58 -12.50 1.25
C PRO A 93 -2.08 -12.72 1.09
N LEU A 94 -2.79 -11.74 0.52
CA LEU A 94 -4.25 -11.78 0.40
C LEU A 94 -4.75 -12.29 -0.97
N GLY A 95 -3.86 -12.39 -1.96
CA GLY A 95 -4.15 -13.01 -3.26
C GLY A 95 -5.01 -12.16 -4.21
N PHE A 96 -5.25 -10.89 -3.92
CA PHE A 96 -5.98 -9.99 -4.80
C PHE A 96 -5.20 -8.71 -5.12
N GLY A 97 -5.70 -7.92 -6.07
CA GLY A 97 -5.11 -6.63 -6.43
C GLY A 97 -3.78 -6.75 -7.17
N ARG A 98 -3.54 -7.84 -7.87
CA ARG A 98 -2.31 -8.02 -8.67
C ARG A 98 -2.09 -6.84 -9.60
N CYS A 99 -0.88 -6.34 -9.64
CA CYS A 99 -0.46 -5.29 -10.54
C CYS A 99 0.99 -5.50 -11.00
N THR A 100 1.34 -4.83 -12.07
CA THR A 100 2.72 -4.78 -12.56
C THR A 100 3.11 -3.32 -12.71
N LEU A 101 4.25 -2.94 -12.15
CA LEU A 101 4.84 -1.63 -12.41
C LEU A 101 5.55 -1.69 -13.77
N LYS A 102 5.27 -0.70 -14.60
CA LYS A 102 5.87 -0.58 -15.93
C LYS A 102 6.40 0.83 -16.17
N ILE A 103 7.51 0.93 -16.85
CA ILE A 103 8.00 2.21 -17.38
C ILE A 103 7.28 2.48 -18.69
N ALA A 104 6.57 3.59 -18.76
CA ALA A 104 5.92 4.06 -19.99
C ALA A 104 6.82 5.09 -20.69
N ILE A 105 6.94 4.96 -22.00
CA ILE A 105 7.70 5.87 -22.84
C ILE A 105 6.80 6.45 -23.92
N PRO A 106 7.07 7.68 -24.42
CA PRO A 106 6.35 8.20 -25.58
C PRO A 106 6.72 7.41 -26.84
N PRO A 107 5.79 7.29 -27.81
CA PRO A 107 6.05 6.53 -29.04
C PRO A 107 7.19 7.11 -29.90
N THR A 108 7.56 8.35 -29.65
CA THR A 108 8.66 9.04 -30.34
C THR A 108 10.04 8.69 -29.80
N LEU A 109 10.12 8.04 -28.63
CA LEU A 109 11.39 7.59 -28.06
C LEU A 109 11.78 6.23 -28.63
N ALA A 110 12.93 6.15 -29.25
CA ALA A 110 13.50 4.87 -29.67
C ALA A 110 13.91 4.09 -28.39
N TYR A 111 13.38 2.88 -28.23
CA TYR A 111 13.65 2.05 -27.08
C TYR A 111 14.18 0.67 -27.50
N ASP A 112 15.44 0.43 -27.21
CA ASP A 112 16.14 -0.83 -27.49
C ASP A 112 16.51 -1.61 -26.23
N GLY A 113 15.99 -1.20 -25.08
CA GLY A 113 16.27 -1.80 -23.79
C GLY A 113 16.50 -0.76 -22.69
N PRO A 114 16.79 -1.20 -21.45
CA PRO A 114 16.94 -0.29 -20.30
C PRO A 114 17.97 0.83 -20.51
N ALA A 115 19.05 0.58 -21.24
CA ALA A 115 20.07 1.59 -21.53
C ALA A 115 19.52 2.83 -22.28
N SER A 116 18.40 2.68 -23.00
CA SER A 116 17.74 3.81 -23.67
C SER A 116 17.15 4.83 -22.69
N LEU A 117 17.05 4.50 -21.41
CA LEU A 117 16.54 5.36 -20.34
C LEU A 117 17.65 6.22 -19.71
N ASP A 118 18.92 5.98 -20.03
CA ASP A 118 20.04 6.66 -19.42
C ASP A 118 19.97 8.17 -19.65
N GLY A 119 20.17 8.95 -18.56
CA GLY A 119 20.09 10.40 -18.58
C GLY A 119 18.67 10.98 -18.71
N LEU A 120 17.63 10.15 -18.79
CA LEU A 120 16.24 10.63 -18.89
C LEU A 120 15.64 10.94 -17.52
N ARG A 121 14.62 11.79 -17.50
CA ARG A 121 13.83 12.08 -16.31
C ARG A 121 12.58 11.23 -16.29
N ILE A 122 12.39 10.45 -15.23
CA ILE A 122 11.26 9.54 -15.07
C ILE A 122 10.41 10.00 -13.89
N ALA A 123 9.13 10.27 -14.13
CA ALA A 123 8.16 10.59 -13.08
C ALA A 123 7.59 9.30 -12.48
N THR A 124 7.57 9.22 -11.16
CA THR A 124 7.07 8.04 -10.45
C THR A 124 6.61 8.38 -9.04
N SER A 125 5.65 7.63 -8.51
CA SER A 125 5.32 7.56 -7.08
C SER A 125 6.10 6.45 -6.33
N TYR A 126 6.97 5.73 -7.04
CA TYR A 126 7.80 4.65 -6.50
C TYR A 126 9.30 4.89 -6.77
N PRO A 127 9.89 6.00 -6.27
CA PRO A 127 11.26 6.37 -6.62
C PRO A 127 12.30 5.35 -6.14
N ARG A 128 12.09 4.70 -5.00
CA ARG A 128 13.03 3.71 -4.46
C ARG A 128 12.99 2.40 -5.23
N ILE A 129 11.80 1.92 -5.58
CA ILE A 129 11.63 0.73 -6.42
C ILE A 129 12.24 0.98 -7.80
N LEU A 130 11.96 2.13 -8.40
CA LEU A 130 12.54 2.51 -9.68
C LEU A 130 14.06 2.58 -9.61
N ARG A 131 14.62 3.22 -8.57
CA ARG A 131 16.08 3.34 -8.40
C ARG A 131 16.73 1.96 -8.34
N ARG A 132 16.20 1.04 -7.53
CA ARG A 132 16.74 -0.33 -7.46
C ARG A 132 16.72 -1.05 -8.81
N TYR A 133 15.65 -0.85 -9.58
CA TYR A 133 15.56 -1.43 -10.92
C TYR A 133 16.61 -0.86 -11.86
N LEU A 134 16.75 0.46 -11.93
CA LEU A 134 17.72 1.14 -12.79
C LEU A 134 19.16 0.78 -12.43
N ASP A 135 19.49 0.76 -11.14
CA ASP A 135 20.81 0.37 -10.64
C ASP A 135 21.15 -1.07 -11.05
N ALA A 136 20.18 -2.00 -10.95
CA ALA A 136 20.36 -3.37 -11.41
C ALA A 136 20.57 -3.50 -12.92
N GLN A 137 20.10 -2.52 -13.71
CA GLN A 137 20.31 -2.43 -15.16
C GLN A 137 21.55 -1.60 -15.55
N GLY A 138 22.25 -1.00 -14.57
CA GLY A 138 23.38 -0.12 -14.83
C GLY A 138 22.98 1.21 -15.48
N VAL A 139 21.78 1.68 -15.25
CA VAL A 139 21.20 2.89 -15.88
C VAL A 139 21.11 4.01 -14.85
N SER A 140 21.50 5.22 -15.25
CA SER A 140 21.38 6.45 -14.48
C SER A 140 20.31 7.37 -15.08
N ALA A 141 19.16 7.48 -14.41
CA ALA A 141 18.04 8.31 -14.83
C ALA A 141 17.43 9.06 -13.65
#